data_433581dc9d772fb17c14fda61516afe2
#
_entry.id   433581dc9d772fb17c14fda61516afe2
#
_cell.length_a   1.000
_cell.length_b   1.000
_cell.length_c   1.000
_cell.angle_alpha   90.00
_cell.angle_beta   90.00
_cell.angle_gamma   90.00
#
_symmetry.space_group_name_H-M   'P 1'
#
loop_
_entity.id
_entity.type
_entity.pdbx_description
1 polymer ?
#
loop_
_entity_poly.entity_id
_entity_poly.type
_entity_poly.pdbx_seq_one_letter_code
_entity_poly.pdbx_strand_id
1 'polypeptide(L)'
;MSVPTITLNDGNRIPQFGLGVFLMPPQETQEHVAFALANGYRHIDTAAIYGNEREVGAAIAESGLPRDEIFVTTKLWNNRQTDAPAALAESLEKLGLDHVDLYLIHWPTPRFDTYVQAWHGLERLQTEGLTRSIGVSNFHQQHLRRLLDESDVVPAVNQIEVHPSLAQFELVDFNTGLGIATEAWSPLGRRADLSNEVIIAIADRIGRTPAQVILRWHIQRDIIVFPKASSPERLRENADIFDFELSADDMRAIDGVDAGTRVGSNPETFNRR
;
A
#
# COMPACT_ATOMS: atom_id res chain seq x y z
N MET A 1 -13.41 7.95 -12.98
CA MET A 1 -12.38 8.57 -12.10
C MET A 1 -11.05 8.50 -12.82
N SER A 2 -10.29 9.58 -12.93
CA SER A 2 -8.93 9.56 -13.48
C SER A 2 -7.94 9.58 -12.31
N VAL A 3 -7.47 8.40 -11.91
CA VAL A 3 -6.47 8.26 -10.84
C VAL A 3 -5.08 8.51 -11.43
N PRO A 4 -4.25 9.41 -10.85
CA PRO A 4 -2.87 9.58 -11.26
C PRO A 4 -2.09 8.27 -11.08
N THR A 5 -1.01 8.12 -11.84
CA THR A 5 -0.09 6.99 -11.70
C THR A 5 1.30 7.48 -11.37
N ILE A 6 2.01 6.73 -10.55
CA ILE A 6 3.45 6.93 -10.27
C ILE A 6 4.24 5.93 -11.12
N THR A 7 5.31 6.41 -11.74
CA THR A 7 6.27 5.55 -12.43
C THR A 7 7.29 5.04 -11.42
N LEU A 8 7.38 3.73 -11.28
CA LEU A 8 8.32 3.05 -10.40
C LEU A 8 9.74 3.03 -11.00
N ASN A 9 10.75 2.74 -10.20
CA ASN A 9 12.15 2.70 -10.64
C ASN A 9 12.46 1.57 -11.64
N ASP A 10 11.59 0.58 -11.75
CA ASP A 10 11.65 -0.51 -12.73
C ASP A 10 10.89 -0.21 -14.03
N GLY A 11 10.32 0.99 -14.15
CA GLY A 11 9.58 1.47 -15.32
C GLY A 11 8.09 1.11 -15.35
N ASN A 12 7.60 0.29 -14.43
CA ASN A 12 6.18 -0.01 -14.29
C ASN A 12 5.41 1.19 -13.71
N ARG A 13 4.10 1.21 -13.90
CA ARG A 13 3.23 2.30 -13.41
C ARG A 13 2.23 1.76 -12.42
N ILE A 14 2.13 2.40 -11.25
CA ILE A 14 1.18 2.07 -10.20
C ILE A 14 0.14 3.18 -10.02
N PRO A 15 -1.17 2.87 -9.94
CA PRO A 15 -2.18 3.87 -9.60
C PRO A 15 -1.93 4.40 -8.18
N GLN A 16 -1.92 5.73 -8.03
CA GLN A 16 -1.61 6.39 -6.75
C GLN A 16 -2.72 6.20 -5.70
N PHE A 17 -3.88 5.72 -6.12
CA PHE A 17 -5.02 5.47 -5.24
C PHE A 17 -5.63 4.09 -5.51
N GLY A 18 -5.91 3.33 -4.44
CA GLY A 18 -6.43 1.97 -4.50
C GLY A 18 -7.37 1.63 -3.35
N LEU A 19 -7.69 0.34 -3.24
CA LEU A 19 -8.45 -0.26 -2.14
C LEU A 19 -7.59 -1.26 -1.38
N GLY A 20 -7.42 -1.06 -0.08
CA GLY A 20 -6.83 -2.04 0.84
C GLY A 20 -7.90 -2.93 1.47
N VAL A 21 -7.65 -4.25 1.53
CA VAL A 21 -8.60 -5.22 2.07
C VAL A 21 -8.18 -5.82 3.43
N PHE A 22 -7.20 -5.23 4.11
CA PHE A 22 -6.80 -5.67 5.45
C PHE A 22 -7.95 -5.64 6.44
N LEU A 23 -8.13 -6.73 7.22
CA LEU A 23 -9.25 -6.91 8.15
C LEU A 23 -10.65 -6.79 7.50
N MET A 24 -10.75 -7.02 6.20
CA MET A 24 -12.03 -7.19 5.55
C MET A 24 -12.39 -8.68 5.60
N PRO A 25 -13.56 -9.03 6.17
CA PRO A 25 -13.99 -10.43 6.17
C PRO A 25 -14.09 -10.98 4.74
N PRO A 26 -13.72 -12.26 4.50
CA PRO A 26 -13.83 -12.85 3.16
C PRO A 26 -15.19 -12.62 2.50
N GLN A 27 -16.29 -12.81 3.23
CA GLN A 27 -17.65 -12.65 2.72
C GLN A 27 -17.97 -11.22 2.21
N GLU A 28 -17.30 -10.21 2.77
CA GLU A 28 -17.47 -8.81 2.35
C GLU A 28 -16.44 -8.39 1.28
N THR A 29 -15.31 -9.10 1.19
CA THR A 29 -14.18 -8.70 0.34
C THR A 29 -14.58 -8.72 -1.14
N GLN A 30 -15.20 -9.80 -1.61
CA GLN A 30 -15.61 -9.91 -3.02
C GLN A 30 -16.56 -8.77 -3.42
N GLU A 31 -17.58 -8.51 -2.61
CA GLU A 31 -18.58 -7.45 -2.89
C GLU A 31 -17.92 -6.06 -2.94
N HIS A 32 -17.06 -5.74 -1.95
CA HIS A 32 -16.41 -4.43 -1.90
C HIS A 32 -15.39 -4.23 -3.01
N VAL A 33 -14.61 -5.27 -3.37
CA VAL A 33 -13.67 -5.21 -4.49
C VAL A 33 -14.41 -5.07 -5.82
N ALA A 34 -15.47 -5.87 -6.04
CA ALA A 34 -16.31 -5.75 -7.24
C ALA A 34 -16.91 -4.35 -7.36
N PHE A 35 -17.46 -3.80 -6.26
CA PHE A 35 -17.97 -2.44 -6.24
C PHE A 35 -16.88 -1.40 -6.56
N ALA A 36 -15.69 -1.52 -5.97
CA ALA A 36 -14.57 -0.62 -6.23
C ALA A 36 -14.15 -0.63 -7.71
N LEU A 37 -13.98 -1.83 -8.30
CA LEU A 37 -13.64 -1.98 -9.72
C LEU A 37 -14.70 -1.37 -10.64
N ALA A 38 -15.99 -1.60 -10.35
CA ALA A 38 -17.11 -1.00 -11.09
C ALA A 38 -17.18 0.53 -10.97
N ASN A 39 -16.58 1.12 -9.91
CA ASN A 39 -16.54 2.55 -9.66
C ASN A 39 -15.17 3.19 -9.99
N GLY A 40 -14.34 2.53 -10.79
CA GLY A 40 -13.12 3.11 -11.37
C GLY A 40 -11.85 2.91 -10.55
N TYR A 41 -11.88 2.15 -9.46
CA TYR A 41 -10.65 1.70 -8.81
C TYR A 41 -9.89 0.74 -9.74
N ARG A 42 -8.57 0.84 -9.73
CA ARG A 42 -7.68 0.00 -10.56
C ARG A 42 -6.48 -0.54 -9.79
N HIS A 43 -6.42 -0.32 -8.47
CA HIS A 43 -5.38 -0.85 -7.60
C HIS A 43 -6.03 -1.54 -6.38
N ILE A 44 -5.72 -2.82 -6.18
CA ILE A 44 -6.20 -3.65 -5.05
C ILE A 44 -4.99 -4.15 -4.27
N ASP A 45 -4.93 -3.81 -2.98
CA ASP A 45 -3.88 -4.26 -2.06
C ASP A 45 -4.41 -5.34 -1.11
N THR A 46 -3.87 -6.55 -1.25
CA THR A 46 -4.11 -7.69 -0.35
C THR A 46 -2.80 -8.25 0.20
N ALA A 47 -2.84 -9.37 0.90
CA ALA A 47 -1.70 -10.14 1.38
C ALA A 47 -2.10 -11.58 1.73
N ALA A 48 -1.17 -12.52 1.61
CA ALA A 48 -1.40 -13.93 1.96
C ALA A 48 -2.01 -14.12 3.36
N ILE A 49 -1.54 -13.33 4.36
CA ILE A 49 -2.00 -13.42 5.75
C ILE A 49 -3.42 -12.88 5.97
N TYR A 50 -3.99 -12.10 5.02
CA TYR A 50 -5.33 -11.54 5.19
C TYR A 50 -6.42 -12.60 5.02
N GLY A 51 -6.10 -13.71 4.33
CA GLY A 51 -7.02 -14.83 4.14
C GLY A 51 -8.18 -14.54 3.20
N ASN A 52 -8.06 -13.51 2.35
CA ASN A 52 -9.13 -13.06 1.45
C ASN A 52 -8.67 -12.94 -0.04
N GLU A 53 -7.53 -13.56 -0.38
CA GLU A 53 -7.02 -13.53 -1.76
C GLU A 53 -7.99 -14.18 -2.76
N ARG A 54 -8.73 -15.25 -2.35
CA ARG A 54 -9.72 -15.92 -3.23
C ARG A 54 -10.85 -14.99 -3.61
N GLU A 55 -11.35 -14.22 -2.68
CA GLU A 55 -12.45 -13.28 -2.87
C GLU A 55 -12.01 -12.07 -3.71
N VAL A 56 -10.76 -11.62 -3.53
CA VAL A 56 -10.15 -10.61 -4.42
C VAL A 56 -10.08 -11.14 -5.85
N GLY A 57 -9.56 -12.36 -6.04
CA GLY A 57 -9.47 -13.01 -7.35
C GLY A 57 -10.84 -13.21 -8.01
N ALA A 58 -11.84 -13.66 -7.25
CA ALA A 58 -13.21 -13.83 -7.73
C ALA A 58 -13.81 -12.49 -8.23
N ALA A 59 -13.65 -11.41 -7.46
CA ALA A 59 -14.11 -10.08 -7.86
C ALA A 59 -13.41 -9.56 -9.13
N ILE A 60 -12.11 -9.83 -9.28
CA ILE A 60 -11.36 -9.47 -10.49
C ILE A 60 -11.90 -10.25 -11.70
N ALA A 61 -12.09 -11.56 -11.57
CA ALA A 61 -12.60 -12.41 -12.64
C ALA A 61 -14.02 -12.00 -13.08
N GLU A 62 -14.87 -11.62 -12.14
CA GLU A 62 -16.25 -11.19 -12.39
C GLU A 62 -16.36 -9.75 -12.92
N SER A 63 -15.31 -8.93 -12.78
CA SER A 63 -15.35 -7.51 -13.14
C SER A 63 -15.53 -7.25 -14.64
N GLY A 64 -15.17 -8.21 -15.48
CA GLY A 64 -15.12 -8.05 -16.93
C GLY A 64 -14.06 -7.08 -17.44
N LEU A 65 -13.21 -6.55 -16.58
CA LEU A 65 -12.11 -5.66 -16.96
C LEU A 65 -10.93 -6.47 -17.49
N PRO A 66 -10.19 -5.96 -18.49
CA PRO A 66 -8.91 -6.54 -18.89
C PRO A 66 -7.95 -6.64 -17.69
N ARG A 67 -7.23 -7.77 -17.57
CA ARG A 67 -6.32 -8.00 -16.44
C ARG A 67 -5.24 -6.92 -16.29
N ASP A 68 -4.76 -6.40 -17.42
CA ASP A 68 -3.74 -5.35 -17.49
C ASP A 68 -4.24 -3.95 -17.08
N GLU A 69 -5.54 -3.77 -16.92
CA GLU A 69 -6.11 -2.54 -16.34
C GLU A 69 -6.14 -2.58 -14.81
N ILE A 70 -5.90 -3.73 -14.17
CA ILE A 70 -6.00 -3.89 -12.71
C ILE A 70 -4.62 -4.14 -12.13
N PHE A 71 -4.18 -3.26 -11.23
CA PHE A 71 -2.95 -3.42 -10.47
C PHE A 71 -3.24 -4.18 -9.18
N VAL A 72 -2.61 -5.34 -9.00
CA VAL A 72 -2.82 -6.23 -7.85
C VAL A 72 -1.53 -6.36 -7.05
N THR A 73 -1.60 -5.99 -5.77
CA THR A 73 -0.52 -6.18 -4.79
C THR A 73 -0.86 -7.32 -3.86
N THR A 74 0.08 -8.26 -3.67
CA THR A 74 0.04 -9.20 -2.54
C THR A 74 1.40 -9.26 -1.85
N LYS A 75 1.50 -9.98 -0.70
CA LYS A 75 2.66 -9.89 0.18
C LYS A 75 3.07 -11.26 0.71
N LEU A 76 4.38 -11.50 0.72
CA LEU A 76 5.03 -12.65 1.33
C LEU A 76 4.97 -12.56 2.85
N TRP A 77 4.24 -13.48 3.49
CA TRP A 77 4.17 -13.51 4.93
C TRP A 77 5.48 -14.01 5.58
N ASN A 78 5.71 -13.59 6.80
CA ASN A 78 6.98 -13.68 7.53
C ASN A 78 7.53 -15.11 7.69
N ASN A 79 6.65 -16.10 7.88
CA ASN A 79 7.07 -17.51 8.05
C ASN A 79 7.43 -18.20 6.71
N ARG A 80 7.26 -17.49 5.58
CA ARG A 80 7.54 -18.01 4.25
C ARG A 80 8.72 -17.30 3.56
N GLN A 81 9.48 -16.46 4.28
CA GLN A 81 10.59 -15.70 3.73
C GLN A 81 11.71 -16.57 3.12
N THR A 82 11.85 -17.82 3.57
CA THR A 82 12.83 -18.77 3.02
C THR A 82 12.27 -19.59 1.84
N ASP A 83 11.01 -19.38 1.47
CA ASP A 83 10.30 -20.15 0.45
C ASP A 83 9.35 -19.25 -0.37
N ALA A 84 9.85 -18.13 -0.82
CA ALA A 84 9.08 -17.13 -1.58
C ALA A 84 8.42 -17.69 -2.86
N PRO A 85 9.08 -18.58 -3.65
CA PRO A 85 8.45 -19.13 -4.85
C PRO A 85 7.19 -19.94 -4.57
N ALA A 86 7.21 -20.86 -3.61
CA ALA A 86 6.02 -21.63 -3.28
C ALA A 86 4.93 -20.75 -2.64
N ALA A 87 5.32 -19.73 -1.84
CA ALA A 87 4.38 -18.80 -1.26
C ALA A 87 3.65 -17.95 -2.32
N LEU A 88 4.35 -17.47 -3.36
CA LEU A 88 3.69 -16.74 -4.46
C LEU A 88 2.82 -17.68 -5.30
N ALA A 89 3.25 -18.90 -5.58
CA ALA A 89 2.44 -19.87 -6.31
C ALA A 89 1.09 -20.13 -5.61
N GLU A 90 1.09 -20.26 -4.27
CA GLU A 90 -0.14 -20.39 -3.48
C GLU A 90 -1.03 -19.14 -3.55
N SER A 91 -0.43 -17.95 -3.54
CA SER A 91 -1.16 -16.68 -3.68
C SER A 91 -1.77 -16.56 -5.09
N LEU A 92 -1.03 -16.88 -6.14
CA LEU A 92 -1.51 -16.88 -7.53
C LEU A 92 -2.67 -17.88 -7.73
N GLU A 93 -2.56 -19.08 -7.15
CA GLU A 93 -3.66 -20.07 -7.17
C GLU A 93 -4.92 -19.52 -6.50
N LYS A 94 -4.79 -18.89 -5.34
CA LYS A 94 -5.94 -18.29 -4.64
C LYS A 94 -6.55 -17.12 -5.40
N LEU A 95 -5.71 -16.24 -5.94
CA LEU A 95 -6.13 -15.09 -6.76
C LEU A 95 -6.69 -15.52 -8.13
N GLY A 96 -6.38 -16.73 -8.61
CA GLY A 96 -6.73 -17.17 -9.97
C GLY A 96 -6.01 -16.36 -11.04
N LEU A 97 -4.79 -15.92 -10.77
CA LEU A 97 -3.98 -15.05 -11.65
C LEU A 97 -2.69 -15.74 -12.06
N ASP A 98 -2.19 -15.42 -13.26
CA ASP A 98 -0.89 -15.91 -13.76
C ASP A 98 0.28 -15.09 -13.19
N HIS A 99 0.05 -13.85 -12.80
CA HIS A 99 1.02 -12.95 -12.17
C HIS A 99 0.34 -11.90 -11.31
N VAL A 100 1.10 -11.29 -10.39
CA VAL A 100 0.71 -10.05 -9.70
C VAL A 100 1.50 -8.86 -10.23
N ASP A 101 1.01 -7.65 -10.02
CA ASP A 101 1.70 -6.43 -10.44
C ASP A 101 2.78 -6.01 -9.45
N LEU A 102 2.56 -6.28 -8.15
CA LEU A 102 3.53 -5.99 -7.10
C LEU A 102 3.53 -7.09 -6.04
N TYR A 103 4.72 -7.61 -5.73
CA TYR A 103 4.93 -8.56 -4.65
C TYR A 103 5.85 -7.99 -3.59
N LEU A 104 5.41 -7.95 -2.33
CA LEU A 104 6.13 -7.32 -1.23
C LEU A 104 6.59 -8.35 -0.18
N ILE A 105 7.78 -8.16 0.38
CA ILE A 105 8.13 -8.73 1.69
C ILE A 105 7.30 -7.98 2.73
N HIS A 106 6.46 -8.68 3.52
CA HIS A 106 5.47 -8.02 4.38
C HIS A 106 6.10 -7.31 5.59
N TRP A 107 7.13 -7.91 6.21
CA TRP A 107 7.89 -7.33 7.33
C TRP A 107 9.35 -7.79 7.29
N PRO A 108 10.30 -6.98 7.77
CA PRO A 108 11.73 -7.38 7.81
C PRO A 108 11.99 -8.50 8.83
N THR A 109 11.20 -8.59 9.90
CA THR A 109 11.38 -9.57 10.99
C THR A 109 12.84 -9.72 11.44
N PRO A 110 13.48 -8.66 11.98
CA PRO A 110 14.93 -8.57 12.13
C PRO A 110 15.53 -9.68 12.99
N ARG A 111 14.79 -10.25 13.93
CA ARG A 111 15.25 -11.38 14.76
C ARG A 111 15.57 -12.63 13.94
N PHE A 112 14.87 -12.86 12.85
CA PHE A 112 15.04 -14.06 12.01
C PHE A 112 16.02 -13.86 10.88
N ASP A 113 16.26 -12.60 10.50
CA ASP A 113 17.29 -12.20 9.54
C ASP A 113 17.20 -12.93 8.19
N THR A 114 16.00 -13.18 7.71
CA THR A 114 15.71 -13.96 6.48
C THR A 114 15.27 -13.11 5.31
N TYR A 115 15.11 -11.78 5.49
CA TYR A 115 14.53 -10.92 4.46
C TYR A 115 15.44 -10.71 3.24
N VAL A 116 16.78 -10.80 3.40
CA VAL A 116 17.70 -10.76 2.25
C VAL A 116 17.53 -12.02 1.39
N GLN A 117 17.42 -13.20 2.03
CA GLN A 117 17.11 -14.44 1.31
C GLN A 117 15.75 -14.36 0.61
N ALA A 118 14.74 -13.78 1.28
CA ALA A 118 13.44 -13.55 0.69
C ALA A 118 13.54 -12.63 -0.54
N TRP A 119 14.34 -11.56 -0.45
CA TRP A 119 14.55 -10.61 -1.53
C TRP A 119 15.10 -11.28 -2.79
N HIS A 120 16.15 -12.07 -2.67
CA HIS A 120 16.66 -12.89 -3.80
C HIS A 120 15.63 -13.86 -4.36
N GLY A 121 14.69 -14.32 -3.52
CA GLY A 121 13.53 -15.08 -3.98
C GLY A 121 12.60 -14.24 -4.86
N LEU A 122 12.30 -12.99 -4.45
CA LEU A 122 11.47 -12.07 -5.21
C LEU A 122 12.12 -11.66 -6.54
N GLU A 123 13.43 -11.41 -6.57
CA GLU A 123 14.19 -11.11 -7.81
C GLU A 123 14.03 -12.22 -8.87
N ARG A 124 14.12 -13.48 -8.44
CA ARG A 124 13.88 -14.62 -9.34
C ARG A 124 12.45 -14.65 -9.86
N LEU A 125 11.46 -14.44 -8.99
CA LEU A 125 10.06 -14.42 -9.37
C LEU A 125 9.74 -13.28 -10.35
N GLN A 126 10.39 -12.13 -10.22
CA GLN A 126 10.30 -11.04 -11.18
C GLN A 126 10.92 -11.42 -12.53
N THR A 127 12.10 -12.04 -12.52
CA THR A 127 12.77 -12.53 -13.73
C THR A 127 11.93 -13.60 -14.46
N GLU A 128 11.21 -14.44 -13.71
CA GLU A 128 10.30 -15.47 -14.22
C GLU A 128 8.96 -14.88 -14.70
N GLY A 129 8.70 -13.59 -14.46
CA GLY A 129 7.48 -12.91 -14.89
C GLY A 129 6.25 -13.19 -14.01
N LEU A 130 6.42 -13.80 -12.83
CA LEU A 130 5.34 -14.10 -11.89
C LEU A 130 4.92 -12.88 -11.06
N THR A 131 5.74 -11.84 -11.05
CA THR A 131 5.42 -10.49 -10.55
C THR A 131 6.06 -9.44 -11.46
N ARG A 132 5.37 -8.33 -11.73
CA ARG A 132 5.91 -7.24 -12.55
C ARG A 132 6.91 -6.40 -11.78
N SER A 133 6.58 -6.04 -10.55
CA SER A 133 7.42 -5.25 -9.64
C SER A 133 7.61 -5.98 -8.32
N ILE A 134 8.74 -5.72 -7.66
CA ILE A 134 9.04 -6.25 -6.33
C ILE A 134 9.36 -5.12 -5.37
N GLY A 135 8.99 -5.30 -4.11
CA GLY A 135 9.20 -4.30 -3.08
C GLY A 135 9.16 -4.89 -1.68
N VAL A 136 9.13 -3.98 -0.73
CA VAL A 136 9.15 -4.31 0.69
C VAL A 136 8.04 -3.59 1.43
N SER A 137 7.71 -4.07 2.62
CA SER A 137 6.77 -3.40 3.50
C SER A 137 7.35 -3.35 4.92
N ASN A 138 7.17 -2.19 5.59
CA ASN A 138 7.66 -1.95 6.94
C ASN A 138 9.19 -1.94 7.08
N PHE A 139 9.93 -1.61 6.02
CA PHE A 139 11.38 -1.50 6.09
C PHE A 139 11.77 -0.08 6.52
N HIS A 140 12.59 0.03 7.58
CA HIS A 140 13.26 1.25 7.96
C HIS A 140 14.60 1.38 7.22
N GLN A 141 15.25 2.55 7.30
CA GLN A 141 16.49 2.85 6.59
C GLN A 141 17.57 1.78 6.76
N GLN A 142 17.76 1.24 7.97
CA GLN A 142 18.77 0.20 8.23
C GLN A 142 18.49 -1.11 7.48
N HIS A 143 17.20 -1.50 7.37
CA HIS A 143 16.81 -2.70 6.63
C HIS A 143 17.05 -2.51 5.13
N LEU A 144 16.70 -1.31 4.60
CA LEU A 144 16.93 -0.97 3.20
C LEU A 144 18.43 -0.89 2.87
N ARG A 145 19.24 -0.24 3.71
CA ARG A 145 20.70 -0.19 3.50
C ARG A 145 21.29 -1.58 3.40
N ARG A 146 20.97 -2.46 4.37
CA ARG A 146 21.46 -3.82 4.34
C ARG A 146 21.00 -4.60 3.10
N LEU A 147 19.76 -4.40 2.67
CA LEU A 147 19.26 -5.04 1.46
C LEU A 147 20.08 -4.61 0.23
N LEU A 148 20.37 -3.31 0.12
CA LEU A 148 21.16 -2.73 -0.98
C LEU A 148 22.65 -3.04 -0.90
N ASP A 149 23.19 -3.38 0.28
CA ASP A 149 24.56 -3.87 0.43
C ASP A 149 24.72 -5.32 -0.11
N GLU A 150 23.61 -6.07 -0.23
CA GLU A 150 23.59 -7.48 -0.62
C GLU A 150 22.85 -7.75 -1.94
N SER A 151 22.31 -6.70 -2.60
CA SER A 151 21.60 -6.79 -3.88
C SER A 151 21.72 -5.50 -4.69
N ASP A 152 21.91 -5.64 -6.00
CA ASP A 152 21.89 -4.52 -6.95
C ASP A 152 20.47 -4.08 -7.33
N VAL A 153 19.43 -4.86 -6.96
CA VAL A 153 18.03 -4.55 -7.27
C VAL A 153 17.44 -3.68 -6.17
N VAL A 154 17.04 -2.47 -6.53
CA VAL A 154 16.39 -1.53 -5.61
C VAL A 154 14.90 -1.86 -5.52
N PRO A 155 14.30 -1.96 -4.31
CA PRO A 155 12.86 -2.13 -4.19
C PRO A 155 12.09 -1.04 -4.96
N ALA A 156 11.08 -1.44 -5.72
CA ALA A 156 10.24 -0.48 -6.43
C ALA A 156 9.34 0.31 -5.48
N VAL A 157 8.94 -0.33 -4.38
CA VAL A 157 8.02 0.21 -3.38
C VAL A 157 8.49 -0.15 -1.97
N ASN A 158 8.29 0.78 -1.02
CA ASN A 158 8.30 0.50 0.41
C ASN A 158 6.94 0.92 1.00
N GLN A 159 6.13 -0.06 1.40
CA GLN A 159 4.80 0.16 1.97
C GLN A 159 4.91 0.30 3.49
N ILE A 160 4.72 1.50 4.03
CA ILE A 160 4.94 1.82 5.45
C ILE A 160 3.72 2.48 6.09
N GLU A 161 3.69 2.53 7.42
CA GLU A 161 2.69 3.29 8.15
C GLU A 161 2.93 4.79 7.92
N VAL A 162 2.00 5.46 7.25
CA VAL A 162 2.04 6.93 7.10
C VAL A 162 0.65 7.50 7.27
N HIS A 163 0.51 8.48 8.14
CA HIS A 163 -0.70 9.27 8.37
C HIS A 163 -0.31 10.57 9.09
N PRO A 164 -1.19 11.58 9.22
CA PRO A 164 -0.81 12.89 9.74
C PRO A 164 -0.08 12.86 11.09
N SER A 165 -0.51 12.02 12.05
CA SER A 165 0.18 11.89 13.35
C SER A 165 1.44 11.02 13.34
N LEU A 166 1.77 10.41 12.18
CA LEU A 166 3.02 9.69 11.90
C LEU A 166 3.43 9.91 10.44
N ALA A 167 3.93 11.09 10.12
CA ALA A 167 4.24 11.48 8.74
C ALA A 167 5.53 10.84 8.17
N GLN A 168 6.40 10.35 9.03
CA GLN A 168 7.65 9.65 8.70
C GLN A 168 8.50 10.36 7.63
N PHE A 169 8.61 11.69 7.69
CA PHE A 169 9.30 12.51 6.69
C PHE A 169 10.69 11.97 6.33
N GLU A 170 11.53 11.68 7.33
CA GLU A 170 12.90 11.20 7.10
C GLU A 170 12.94 9.85 6.34
N LEU A 171 11.98 8.95 6.60
CA LEU A 171 11.93 7.66 5.89
C LEU A 171 11.36 7.82 4.48
N VAL A 172 10.37 8.68 4.30
CA VAL A 172 9.80 9.01 2.98
C VAL A 172 10.87 9.66 2.10
N ASP A 173 11.62 10.64 2.64
CA ASP A 173 12.72 11.31 1.93
C ASP A 173 13.85 10.32 1.59
N PHE A 174 14.16 9.39 2.51
CA PHE A 174 15.14 8.33 2.26
C PHE A 174 14.69 7.39 1.13
N ASN A 175 13.43 6.96 1.12
CA ASN A 175 12.86 6.15 0.03
C ASN A 175 12.98 6.90 -1.30
N THR A 176 12.53 8.17 -1.33
CA THR A 176 12.58 9.03 -2.53
C THR A 176 14.01 9.19 -3.06
N GLY A 177 14.98 9.40 -2.16
CA GLY A 177 16.40 9.53 -2.51
C GLY A 177 17.00 8.28 -3.16
N LEU A 178 16.39 7.11 -2.92
CA LEU A 178 16.74 5.83 -3.55
C LEU A 178 15.88 5.49 -4.79
N GLY A 179 14.93 6.35 -5.15
CA GLY A 179 13.96 6.08 -6.22
C GLY A 179 12.90 5.05 -5.83
N ILE A 180 12.69 4.80 -4.53
CA ILE A 180 11.69 3.88 -4.01
C ILE A 180 10.38 4.66 -3.80
N ALA A 181 9.28 4.22 -4.42
CA ALA A 181 7.97 4.80 -4.17
C ALA A 181 7.47 4.43 -2.76
N THR A 182 6.84 5.39 -2.07
CA THR A 182 6.24 5.15 -0.75
C THR A 182 4.76 4.85 -0.89
N GLU A 183 4.31 3.74 -0.31
CA GLU A 183 2.91 3.44 -0.10
C GLU A 183 2.54 3.59 1.39
N ALA A 184 1.37 4.17 1.66
CA ALA A 184 0.88 4.37 3.02
C ALA A 184 -0.18 3.33 3.39
N TRP A 185 0.14 2.45 4.35
CA TRP A 185 -0.89 1.68 5.01
C TRP A 185 -1.45 2.44 6.23
N SER A 186 -2.72 2.16 6.57
CA SER A 186 -3.50 2.91 7.58
C SER A 186 -3.47 4.44 7.36
N PRO A 187 -3.72 4.94 6.13
CA PRO A 187 -3.52 6.36 5.79
C PRO A 187 -4.37 7.33 6.64
N LEU A 188 -5.42 6.85 7.30
CA LEU A 188 -6.28 7.62 8.19
C LEU A 188 -5.97 7.40 9.69
N GLY A 189 -4.77 6.90 10.03
CA GLY A 189 -4.36 6.66 11.42
C GLY A 189 -5.33 5.74 12.18
N ARG A 190 -5.89 4.72 11.53
CA ARG A 190 -6.99 3.89 12.06
C ARG A 190 -8.15 4.74 12.62
N ARG A 191 -8.47 5.85 11.97
CA ARG A 191 -9.49 6.86 12.31
C ARG A 191 -9.09 7.86 13.40
N ALA A 192 -7.95 7.73 14.06
CA ALA A 192 -7.52 8.68 15.10
C ALA A 192 -7.37 10.10 14.53
N ASP A 193 -6.78 10.22 13.35
CA ASP A 193 -6.53 11.51 12.71
C ASP A 193 -7.81 12.21 12.20
N LEU A 194 -8.91 11.47 12.04
CA LEU A 194 -10.20 12.06 11.60
C LEU A 194 -10.79 13.04 12.63
N SER A 195 -10.37 12.98 13.88
CA SER A 195 -10.82 13.87 14.96
C SER A 195 -9.82 14.98 15.29
N ASN A 196 -8.74 15.13 14.52
CA ASN A 196 -7.76 16.18 14.73
C ASN A 196 -8.35 17.55 14.35
N GLU A 197 -8.25 18.54 15.25
CA GLU A 197 -8.87 19.87 15.09
C GLU A 197 -8.34 20.62 13.87
N VAL A 198 -7.05 20.48 13.52
CA VAL A 198 -6.46 21.11 12.34
C VAL A 198 -7.10 20.53 11.06
N ILE A 199 -7.24 19.22 10.99
CA ILE A 199 -7.81 18.52 9.85
C ILE A 199 -9.30 18.86 9.69
N ILE A 200 -10.05 18.88 10.81
CA ILE A 200 -11.47 19.27 10.82
C ILE A 200 -11.64 20.71 10.34
N ALA A 201 -10.83 21.65 10.84
CA ALA A 201 -10.92 23.05 10.43
C ALA A 201 -10.65 23.25 8.92
N ILE A 202 -9.68 22.52 8.35
CA ILE A 202 -9.43 22.53 6.91
C ILE A 202 -10.63 21.94 6.17
N ALA A 203 -11.12 20.77 6.60
CA ALA A 203 -12.25 20.06 6.00
C ALA A 203 -13.51 20.95 5.93
N ASP A 204 -13.88 21.58 7.04
CA ASP A 204 -15.03 22.49 7.14
C ASP A 204 -14.87 23.69 6.20
N ARG A 205 -13.68 24.29 6.13
CA ARG A 205 -13.40 25.46 5.30
C ARG A 205 -13.53 25.17 3.82
N ILE A 206 -13.09 23.99 3.36
CA ILE A 206 -13.12 23.63 1.93
C ILE A 206 -14.33 22.78 1.54
N GLY A 207 -15.24 22.47 2.49
CA GLY A 207 -16.45 21.67 2.25
C GLY A 207 -16.15 20.21 1.91
N ARG A 208 -15.13 19.61 2.54
CA ARG A 208 -14.74 18.20 2.38
C ARG A 208 -14.79 17.46 3.72
N THR A 209 -14.70 16.12 3.67
CA THR A 209 -14.57 15.35 4.91
C THR A 209 -13.13 15.30 5.39
N PRO A 210 -12.87 15.08 6.70
CA PRO A 210 -11.51 14.86 7.21
C PRO A 210 -10.78 13.72 6.49
N ALA A 211 -11.49 12.65 6.09
CA ALA A 211 -10.90 11.57 5.33
C ALA A 211 -10.41 12.02 3.96
N GLN A 212 -11.20 12.80 3.23
CA GLN A 212 -10.80 13.37 1.93
C GLN A 212 -9.59 14.30 2.07
N VAL A 213 -9.55 15.15 3.10
CA VAL A 213 -8.40 16.03 3.39
C VAL A 213 -7.12 15.21 3.59
N ILE A 214 -7.16 14.18 4.45
CA ILE A 214 -5.98 13.34 4.73
C ILE A 214 -5.55 12.59 3.46
N LEU A 215 -6.48 12.00 2.72
CA LEU A 215 -6.15 11.27 1.49
C LEU A 215 -5.55 12.21 0.43
N ARG A 216 -6.10 13.42 0.29
CA ARG A 216 -5.54 14.43 -0.62
C ARG A 216 -4.15 14.88 -0.21
N TRP A 217 -3.87 15.02 1.08
CA TRP A 217 -2.53 15.31 1.62
C TRP A 217 -1.51 14.24 1.21
N HIS A 218 -1.85 12.94 1.28
CA HIS A 218 -0.98 11.87 0.77
C HIS A 218 -0.74 12.02 -0.73
N ILE A 219 -1.80 12.23 -1.52
CA ILE A 219 -1.70 12.37 -2.98
C ILE A 219 -0.75 13.50 -3.36
N GLN A 220 -0.84 14.66 -2.68
CA GLN A 220 0.01 15.83 -2.96
C GLN A 220 1.46 15.68 -2.46
N ARG A 221 1.76 14.63 -1.71
CA ARG A 221 3.11 14.20 -1.30
C ARG A 221 3.68 13.07 -2.16
N ASP A 222 3.05 12.77 -3.28
CA ASP A 222 3.41 11.63 -4.14
C ASP A 222 3.41 10.28 -3.41
N ILE A 223 2.60 10.14 -2.34
CA ILE A 223 2.41 8.89 -1.59
C ILE A 223 1.22 8.13 -2.18
N ILE A 224 1.41 6.82 -2.39
CA ILE A 224 0.37 5.92 -2.85
C ILE A 224 -0.49 5.50 -1.65
N VAL A 225 -1.83 5.54 -1.79
CA VAL A 225 -2.76 5.19 -0.71
C VAL A 225 -3.83 4.21 -1.17
N PHE A 226 -4.23 3.31 -0.27
CA PHE A 226 -5.30 2.34 -0.49
C PHE A 226 -6.15 2.21 0.79
N PRO A 227 -6.95 3.26 1.12
CA PRO A 227 -7.77 3.24 2.32
C PRO A 227 -8.76 2.07 2.26
N LYS A 228 -8.90 1.36 3.40
CA LYS A 228 -10.00 0.41 3.58
C LYS A 228 -11.32 1.17 3.69
N ALA A 229 -12.32 0.71 3.00
CA ALA A 229 -13.70 1.17 3.16
C ALA A 229 -14.65 -0.01 3.34
N SER A 230 -15.58 0.11 4.28
CA SER A 230 -16.54 -0.95 4.67
C SER A 230 -17.96 -0.64 4.20
N SER A 231 -18.12 0.28 3.26
CA SER A 231 -19.40 0.54 2.60
C SER A 231 -19.20 1.21 1.24
N PRO A 232 -20.17 1.04 0.32
CA PRO A 232 -20.16 1.70 -0.98
C PRO A 232 -20.08 3.22 -0.90
N GLU A 233 -20.71 3.84 0.09
CA GLU A 233 -20.69 5.30 0.29
C GLU A 233 -19.29 5.79 0.61
N ARG A 234 -18.58 5.08 1.51
CA ARG A 234 -17.18 5.43 1.86
C ARG A 234 -16.21 5.16 0.72
N LEU A 235 -16.45 4.14 -0.09
CA LEU A 235 -15.66 3.90 -1.30
C LEU A 235 -15.77 5.10 -2.26
N ARG A 236 -16.98 5.61 -2.50
CA ARG A 236 -17.17 6.81 -3.33
C ARG A 236 -16.58 8.06 -2.69
N GLU A 237 -16.81 8.28 -1.39
CA GLU A 237 -16.28 9.43 -0.65
C GLU A 237 -14.75 9.46 -0.69
N ASN A 238 -14.08 8.33 -0.40
CA ASN A 238 -12.61 8.26 -0.43
C ASN A 238 -12.03 8.50 -1.82
N ALA A 239 -12.76 8.18 -2.88
CA ALA A 239 -12.32 8.36 -4.25
C ALA A 239 -12.55 9.80 -4.78
N ASP A 240 -13.38 10.58 -4.11
CA ASP A 240 -13.72 11.97 -4.48
C ASP A 240 -12.69 12.96 -3.91
N ILE A 241 -11.43 12.82 -4.35
CA ILE A 241 -10.28 13.59 -3.85
C ILE A 241 -9.44 14.22 -4.96
N PHE A 242 -9.84 14.11 -6.23
CA PHE A 242 -9.04 14.56 -7.36
C PHE A 242 -9.51 15.87 -7.99
N ASP A 243 -10.60 16.45 -7.51
CA ASP A 243 -11.25 17.67 -8.01
C ASP A 243 -10.93 18.92 -7.17
N PHE A 244 -10.09 18.77 -6.13
CA PHE A 244 -9.63 19.89 -5.28
C PHE A 244 -8.15 19.73 -4.92
N GLU A 245 -7.54 20.81 -4.45
CA GLU A 245 -6.18 20.84 -3.92
C GLU A 245 -6.13 21.49 -2.55
N LEU A 246 -5.28 20.97 -1.68
CA LEU A 246 -4.88 21.62 -0.45
C LEU A 246 -3.86 22.70 -0.74
N SER A 247 -4.03 23.88 -0.13
CA SER A 247 -3.05 24.95 -0.25
C SER A 247 -1.72 24.58 0.42
N ALA A 248 -0.65 25.29 0.09
CA ALA A 248 0.63 25.08 0.76
C ALA A 248 0.56 25.32 2.29
N ASP A 249 -0.35 26.22 2.73
CA ASP A 249 -0.58 26.46 4.15
C ASP A 249 -1.30 25.26 4.81
N ASP A 250 -2.28 24.67 4.13
CA ASP A 250 -2.96 23.47 4.59
C ASP A 250 -2.01 22.29 4.70
N MET A 251 -1.19 22.08 3.67
CA MET A 251 -0.17 21.02 3.68
C MET A 251 0.75 21.18 4.89
N ARG A 252 1.29 22.38 5.13
CA ARG A 252 2.14 22.64 6.30
C ARG A 252 1.40 22.46 7.63
N ALA A 253 0.14 22.87 7.71
CA ALA A 253 -0.66 22.68 8.91
C ALA A 253 -0.88 21.21 9.23
N ILE A 254 -1.15 20.37 8.22
CA ILE A 254 -1.28 18.91 8.38
C ILE A 254 0.08 18.29 8.72
N ASP A 255 1.17 18.72 8.08
CA ASP A 255 2.53 18.28 8.41
C ASP A 255 2.88 18.54 9.89
N GLY A 256 2.38 19.64 10.45
CA GLY A 256 2.53 19.99 11.86
C GLY A 256 1.74 19.12 12.84
N VAL A 257 0.89 18.22 12.37
CA VAL A 257 0.16 17.23 13.21
C VAL A 257 1.08 16.08 13.63
N ASP A 258 2.21 15.90 12.96
CA ASP A 258 3.14 14.80 13.25
C ASP A 258 3.62 14.82 14.71
N ALA A 259 3.32 13.75 15.41
CA ALA A 259 3.69 13.52 16.80
C ALA A 259 4.48 12.22 16.98
N GLY A 260 4.88 11.57 15.90
CA GLY A 260 5.56 10.28 15.93
C GLY A 260 4.67 9.16 16.49
N THR A 261 3.35 9.31 16.45
CA THR A 261 2.39 8.39 17.07
C THR A 261 2.06 7.23 16.17
N ARG A 262 2.64 6.06 16.43
CA ARG A 262 2.40 4.84 15.68
C ARG A 262 1.12 4.13 16.15
N VAL A 263 0.29 3.67 15.20
CA VAL A 263 -0.92 2.88 15.48
C VAL A 263 -0.75 1.40 15.15
N GLY A 264 0.33 1.04 14.47
CA GLY A 264 0.72 -0.33 14.16
C GLY A 264 1.93 -0.81 14.95
N SER A 265 2.45 -1.99 14.56
CA SER A 265 3.64 -2.58 15.20
C SER A 265 4.92 -1.84 14.77
N ASN A 266 5.91 -1.78 15.68
CA ASN A 266 7.21 -1.22 15.34
C ASN A 266 8.03 -2.25 14.53
N PRO A 267 8.48 -1.91 13.30
CA PRO A 267 9.27 -2.79 12.44
C PRO A 267 10.58 -3.31 13.05
N GLU A 268 11.20 -2.53 13.96
CA GLU A 268 12.43 -2.91 14.63
C GLU A 268 12.27 -4.10 15.58
N THR A 269 11.06 -4.29 16.11
CA THR A 269 10.79 -5.29 17.13
C THR A 269 9.73 -6.31 16.74
N PHE A 270 9.06 -6.10 15.60
CA PHE A 270 8.02 -7.01 15.13
C PHE A 270 8.63 -8.28 14.52
N ASN A 271 8.40 -9.43 15.17
CA ASN A 271 8.95 -10.71 14.79
C ASN A 271 7.89 -11.85 14.81
N ARG A 272 6.62 -11.53 14.55
CA ARG A 272 5.56 -12.54 14.44
C ARG A 272 5.74 -13.34 13.14
N ARG A 273 5.67 -14.67 13.26
CA ARG A 273 5.64 -15.62 12.14
C ARG A 273 4.26 -16.19 11.92
#